data_568fa29ca5c0ff1a5f3237e13d45a06b
#
_entry.id   568fa29ca5c0ff1a5f3237e13d45a06b
#
_cell.length_a   1.000
_cell.length_b   1.000
_cell.length_c   1.000
_cell.angle_alpha   90.00
_cell.angle_beta   90.00
_cell.angle_gamma   90.00
#
_symmetry.space_group_name_H-M   'P 1'
#
loop_
_entity.id
_entity.type
_entity.pdbx_description
1 polymer ?
#
loop_
_entity_poly.entity_id
_entity_poly.type
_entity_poly.pdbx_seq_one_letter_code
_entity_poly.pdbx_strand_id
1 'polypeptide(L)'
;MDIKVSGKQLKIGKSLINYAKKQLHIINNKYLLRPTSAYITFTKEHNEFKCEALLHLSSGLTACCTGKGREIYDSYQKSILRLQKILRRHKRKIRKHHHVSEKLKMELQ
;
A
#
# COMPACT_ATOMS: atom_id res chain seq x y z
N MET A 1 -6.27 3.26 11.09
CA MET A 1 -6.20 3.38 9.60
C MET A 1 -7.55 3.08 9.01
N ASP A 2 -8.00 3.90 8.12
CA ASP A 2 -9.27 3.70 7.42
C ASP A 2 -9.00 2.99 6.10
N ILE A 3 -9.51 1.77 5.94
CA ILE A 3 -9.31 0.95 4.74
C ILE A 3 -10.64 0.78 4.04
N LYS A 4 -10.69 1.21 2.78
CA LYS A 4 -11.86 1.04 1.93
C LYS A 4 -11.52 0.11 0.76
N VAL A 5 -12.24 -1.01 0.67
CA VAL A 5 -12.09 -1.98 -0.42
C VAL A 5 -13.38 -1.98 -1.22
N SER A 6 -13.29 -1.73 -2.52
CA SER A 6 -14.46 -1.61 -3.37
C SER A 6 -14.22 -2.19 -4.77
N GLY A 7 -15.31 -2.47 -5.48
CA GLY A 7 -15.28 -2.85 -6.88
C GLY A 7 -15.88 -1.75 -7.73
N LYS A 8 -15.22 -1.41 -8.83
CA LYS A 8 -15.73 -0.45 -9.80
C LYS A 8 -16.48 -1.20 -10.88
N GLN A 9 -17.81 -1.04 -10.90
CA GLN A 9 -18.70 -1.79 -11.79
C GLN A 9 -18.57 -3.31 -11.62
N LEU A 10 -18.19 -3.73 -10.42
CA LEU A 10 -17.92 -5.11 -10.06
C LEU A 10 -18.30 -5.32 -8.61
N LYS A 11 -19.08 -6.37 -8.34
CA LYS A 11 -19.39 -6.75 -6.96
C LYS A 11 -18.28 -7.62 -6.42
N ILE A 12 -17.76 -7.26 -5.24
CA ILE A 12 -16.76 -8.06 -4.55
C ILE A 12 -17.36 -8.61 -3.26
N GLY A 13 -17.00 -9.85 -2.93
CA GLY A 13 -17.51 -10.52 -1.76
C GLY A 13 -16.79 -10.16 -0.48
N LYS A 14 -17.41 -10.49 0.65
CA LYS A 14 -16.86 -10.23 1.98
C LYS A 14 -15.51 -10.92 2.20
N SER A 15 -15.33 -12.12 1.63
CA SER A 15 -14.07 -12.87 1.76
C SER A 15 -12.89 -12.11 1.19
N LEU A 16 -13.07 -11.52 0.01
CA LEU A 16 -12.01 -10.71 -0.62
C LEU A 16 -11.75 -9.43 0.16
N ILE A 17 -12.80 -8.76 0.61
CA ILE A 17 -12.68 -7.54 1.41
C ILE A 17 -11.90 -7.82 2.68
N ASN A 18 -12.26 -8.87 3.42
CA ASN A 18 -11.61 -9.25 4.66
C ASN A 18 -10.16 -9.65 4.44
N TYR A 19 -9.89 -10.41 3.38
CA TYR A 19 -8.55 -10.82 2.99
C TYR A 19 -7.66 -9.60 2.71
N ALA A 20 -8.17 -8.67 1.90
CA ALA A 20 -7.42 -7.46 1.53
C ALA A 20 -7.12 -6.61 2.75
N LYS A 21 -8.08 -6.39 3.63
CA LYS A 21 -7.89 -5.63 4.86
C LYS A 21 -6.87 -6.28 5.79
N LYS A 22 -6.96 -7.59 5.98
CA LYS A 22 -6.06 -8.35 6.85
C LYS A 22 -4.62 -8.28 6.36
N GLN A 23 -4.41 -8.50 5.06
CA GLN A 23 -3.09 -8.46 4.45
C GLN A 23 -2.47 -7.06 4.58
N LEU A 24 -3.26 -6.02 4.37
CA LEU A 24 -2.77 -4.65 4.47
C LEU A 24 -2.38 -4.29 5.91
N HIS A 25 -3.14 -4.75 6.91
CA HIS A 25 -2.76 -4.57 8.31
C HIS A 25 -1.43 -5.25 8.65
N ILE A 26 -1.21 -6.46 8.15
CA ILE A 26 0.05 -7.20 8.33
C ILE A 26 1.22 -6.40 7.75
N ILE A 27 1.06 -5.86 6.55
CA ILE A 27 2.09 -5.08 5.87
C ILE A 27 2.40 -3.80 6.65
N ASN A 28 1.38 -3.10 7.11
CA ASN A 28 1.55 -1.87 7.88
C ASN A 28 2.32 -2.12 9.18
N ASN A 29 2.00 -3.21 9.87
CA ASN A 29 2.71 -3.60 11.09
C ASN A 29 4.17 -3.97 10.80
N LYS A 30 4.40 -4.68 9.70
CA LYS A 30 5.76 -5.11 9.29
C LYS A 30 6.69 -3.92 9.06
N TYR A 31 6.20 -2.87 8.42
CA TYR A 31 7.02 -1.71 8.07
C TYR A 31 6.93 -0.58 9.10
N LEU A 32 6.13 -0.75 10.15
CA LEU A 32 5.93 0.24 11.21
C LEU A 32 5.54 1.61 10.66
N LEU A 33 4.81 1.61 9.56
CA LEU A 33 4.31 2.82 8.95
C LEU A 33 3.01 3.24 9.61
N ARG A 34 2.73 4.53 9.60
CA ARG A 34 1.48 5.08 10.15
C ARG A 34 0.60 5.56 9.00
N PRO A 35 -0.10 4.64 8.32
CA PRO A 35 -1.01 5.04 7.26
C PRO A 35 -2.25 5.69 7.86
N THR A 36 -2.74 6.73 7.20
CA THR A 36 -3.97 7.40 7.57
C THR A 36 -5.17 6.79 6.89
N SER A 37 -5.01 6.40 5.63
CA SER A 37 -6.07 5.77 4.86
C SER A 37 -5.52 4.89 3.74
N ALA A 38 -6.31 3.94 3.31
CA ALA A 38 -5.98 3.06 2.20
C ALA A 38 -7.24 2.80 1.37
N TYR A 39 -7.09 2.83 0.06
CA TYR A 39 -8.17 2.54 -0.89
C TYR A 39 -7.72 1.44 -1.83
N ILE A 40 -8.48 0.37 -1.89
CA ILE A 40 -8.21 -0.75 -2.79
C ILE A 40 -9.42 -0.90 -3.69
N THR A 41 -9.21 -0.75 -5.00
CA THR A 41 -10.27 -0.77 -5.99
C THR A 41 -10.01 -1.88 -7.00
N PHE A 42 -11.00 -2.75 -7.20
CA PHE A 42 -10.95 -3.82 -8.18
C PHE A 42 -11.79 -3.45 -9.39
N THR A 43 -11.25 -3.72 -10.57
CA THR A 43 -11.92 -3.49 -11.84
C THR A 43 -11.72 -4.71 -12.73
N LYS A 44 -12.72 -5.07 -13.51
CA LYS A 44 -12.56 -6.11 -14.53
C LYS A 44 -12.38 -5.44 -15.89
N GLU A 45 -11.25 -5.74 -16.55
CA GLU A 45 -10.91 -5.24 -17.87
C GLU A 45 -10.72 -6.41 -18.82
N HIS A 46 -11.63 -6.57 -19.77
CA HIS A 46 -11.60 -7.69 -20.73
C HIS A 46 -11.57 -9.04 -20.00
N ASN A 47 -10.47 -9.77 -20.09
CA ASN A 47 -10.31 -11.08 -19.47
C ASN A 47 -9.45 -11.05 -18.20
N GLU A 48 -9.12 -9.86 -17.72
CA GLU A 48 -8.26 -9.70 -16.56
C GLU A 48 -8.93 -8.86 -15.48
N PHE A 49 -8.47 -9.06 -14.24
CA PHE A 49 -8.82 -8.18 -13.13
C PHE A 49 -7.66 -7.20 -12.88
N LYS A 50 -8.02 -5.99 -12.52
CA LYS A 50 -7.07 -4.94 -12.17
C LYS A 50 -7.33 -4.53 -10.73
N CYS A 51 -6.27 -4.43 -9.94
CA CYS A 51 -6.34 -3.95 -8.57
C CYS A 51 -5.49 -2.68 -8.44
N GLU A 52 -6.13 -1.60 -8.02
CA GLU A 52 -5.43 -0.36 -7.70
C GLU A 52 -5.38 -0.20 -6.19
N ALA A 53 -4.19 -0.03 -5.65
CA ALA A 53 -3.98 0.20 -4.23
C ALA A 53 -3.42 1.60 -4.02
N LEU A 54 -4.10 2.40 -3.21
CA LEU A 54 -3.70 3.76 -2.87
C LEU A 54 -3.54 3.84 -1.36
N LEU A 55 -2.37 4.26 -0.90
CA LEU A 55 -2.07 4.35 0.53
C LEU A 55 -1.57 5.75 0.86
N HIS A 56 -2.22 6.40 1.82
CA HIS A 56 -1.79 7.69 2.36
C HIS A 56 -1.10 7.50 3.69
N LEU A 57 0.10 8.02 3.83
CA LEU A 57 0.87 7.96 5.08
C LEU A 57 0.82 9.29 5.81
N SER A 58 0.99 9.26 7.12
CA SER A 58 1.01 10.47 7.97
C SER A 58 2.17 11.40 7.61
N SER A 59 3.23 10.87 6.99
CA SER A 59 4.37 11.66 6.49
C SER A 59 4.03 12.51 5.28
N GLY A 60 2.84 12.36 4.70
CA GLY A 60 2.43 13.04 3.48
C GLY A 60 2.69 12.25 2.21
N LEU A 61 3.37 11.09 2.30
CA LEU A 61 3.59 10.24 1.15
C LEU A 61 2.27 9.58 0.72
N THR A 62 2.03 9.58 -0.58
CA THR A 62 0.95 8.81 -1.19
C THR A 62 1.57 7.75 -2.10
N ALA A 63 1.32 6.49 -1.80
CA ALA A 63 1.80 5.37 -2.61
C ALA A 63 0.62 4.81 -3.42
N CYS A 64 0.81 4.67 -4.73
CA CYS A 64 -0.21 4.14 -5.63
C CYS A 64 0.40 3.03 -6.48
N CYS A 65 -0.28 1.88 -6.53
CA CYS A 65 0.18 0.73 -7.28
C CYS A 65 -0.97 0.07 -8.01
N THR A 66 -0.65 -0.59 -9.12
CA THR A 66 -1.61 -1.33 -9.92
C THR A 66 -1.08 -2.75 -10.14
N GLY A 67 -1.95 -3.73 -10.03
CA GLY A 67 -1.65 -5.11 -10.37
C GLY A 67 -2.74 -5.68 -11.25
N LYS A 68 -2.37 -6.51 -12.22
CA LYS A 68 -3.31 -7.20 -13.11
C LYS A 68 -3.11 -8.70 -13.05
N GLY A 69 -4.20 -9.45 -13.15
CA GLY A 69 -4.16 -10.91 -13.14
C GLY A 69 -5.46 -11.51 -13.65
N ARG A 70 -5.41 -12.77 -14.06
CA ARG A 70 -6.60 -13.49 -14.52
C ARG A 70 -7.58 -13.72 -13.40
N GLU A 71 -7.05 -13.99 -12.19
CA GLU A 71 -7.85 -14.15 -10.98
C GLU A 71 -7.80 -12.85 -10.18
N ILE A 72 -8.89 -12.54 -9.51
CA ILE A 72 -8.97 -11.29 -8.73
C ILE A 72 -7.95 -11.26 -7.59
N TYR A 73 -7.68 -12.40 -6.94
CA TYR A 73 -6.65 -12.48 -5.90
C TYR A 73 -5.25 -12.25 -6.45
N ASP A 74 -4.97 -12.70 -7.68
CA ASP A 74 -3.67 -12.48 -8.33
C ASP A 74 -3.45 -10.98 -8.59
N SER A 75 -4.47 -10.26 -9.03
CA SER A 75 -4.38 -8.82 -9.23
C SER A 75 -4.05 -8.10 -7.94
N TYR A 76 -4.66 -8.52 -6.84
CA TYR A 76 -4.38 -7.99 -5.51
C TYR A 76 -2.94 -8.28 -5.08
N GLN A 77 -2.48 -9.53 -5.21
CA GLN A 77 -1.14 -9.93 -4.82
C GLN A 77 -0.06 -9.14 -5.58
N LYS A 78 -0.23 -8.96 -6.88
CA LYS A 78 0.72 -8.19 -7.69
C LYS A 78 0.74 -6.72 -7.27
N SER A 79 -0.42 -6.14 -7.00
CA SER A 79 -0.51 -4.76 -6.50
C SER A 79 0.21 -4.61 -5.16
N ILE A 80 -0.03 -5.53 -4.23
CA ILE A 80 0.57 -5.50 -2.89
C ILE A 80 2.09 -5.70 -2.95
N LEU A 81 2.60 -6.56 -3.81
CA LEU A 81 4.04 -6.74 -3.98
C LEU A 81 4.72 -5.45 -4.44
N ARG A 82 4.09 -4.73 -5.35
CA ARG A 82 4.58 -3.42 -5.80
C ARG A 82 4.51 -2.39 -4.69
N LEU A 83 3.42 -2.38 -3.94
CA LEU A 83 3.25 -1.49 -2.81
C LEU A 83 4.35 -1.71 -1.76
N GLN A 84 4.65 -2.96 -1.43
CA GLN A 84 5.70 -3.31 -0.48
C GLN A 84 7.08 -2.80 -0.91
N LYS A 85 7.38 -2.83 -2.21
CA LYS A 85 8.64 -2.29 -2.73
C LYS A 85 8.73 -0.79 -2.50
N ILE A 86 7.65 -0.06 -2.74
CA ILE A 86 7.58 1.38 -2.52
C ILE A 86 7.75 1.70 -1.03
N LEU A 87 7.05 0.97 -0.17
CA LEU A 87 7.11 1.17 1.28
C LEU A 87 8.51 0.88 1.84
N ARG A 88 9.19 -0.15 1.35
CA ARG A 88 10.57 -0.45 1.75
C ARG A 88 11.52 0.67 1.35
N ARG A 89 11.39 1.19 0.14
CA ARG A 89 12.22 2.31 -0.34
C ARG A 89 11.97 3.56 0.50
N HIS A 90 10.72 3.84 0.81
CA HIS A 90 10.35 4.99 1.64
C HIS A 90 10.95 4.87 3.04
N LYS A 91 10.85 3.70 3.66
CA LYS A 91 11.43 3.43 4.97
C LYS A 91 12.95 3.63 4.98
N ARG A 92 13.63 3.16 3.94
CA ARG A 92 15.09 3.36 3.78
C ARG A 92 15.45 4.82 3.65
N LYS A 93 14.68 5.58 2.88
CA LYS A 93 14.90 7.02 2.70
C LYS A 93 14.71 7.77 4.01
N ILE A 94 13.69 7.48 4.78
CA ILE A 94 13.43 8.09 6.08
C ILE A 94 14.59 7.82 7.03
N ARG A 95 15.06 6.58 7.15
CA ARG A 95 16.18 6.22 7.99
C ARG A 95 17.44 6.97 7.61
N LYS A 96 17.75 7.00 6.32
CA LYS A 96 18.93 7.69 5.79
C LYS A 96 18.85 9.20 6.04
N HIS A 97 17.69 9.80 5.78
CA HIS A 97 17.46 11.23 5.98
C HIS A 97 17.53 11.60 7.46
N HIS A 98 16.91 10.79 8.33
CA HIS A 98 16.93 10.99 9.77
C HIS A 98 18.36 10.92 10.32
N HIS A 99 19.15 9.96 9.86
CA HIS A 99 20.56 9.81 10.24
C HIS A 99 21.37 11.04 9.84
N VAL A 100 21.19 11.55 8.63
CA VAL A 100 21.86 12.76 8.14
C VAL A 100 21.44 13.98 8.97
N SER A 101 20.16 14.10 9.31
CA SER A 101 19.65 15.21 10.11
C SER A 101 20.25 15.22 11.52
N GLU A 102 20.37 14.06 12.15
CA GLU A 102 20.99 13.96 13.47
C GLU A 102 22.47 14.35 13.42
N LYS A 103 23.17 13.89 12.39
CA LYS A 103 24.58 14.23 12.19
C LYS A 103 24.77 15.74 11.99
N LEU A 104 23.91 16.37 11.20
CA LEU A 104 23.92 17.83 11.00
C LEU A 104 23.65 18.58 12.29
N LYS A 105 22.72 18.13 13.11
CA LYS A 105 22.41 18.73 14.41
C LYS A 105 23.63 18.66 15.34
N MET A 106 24.34 17.55 15.35
CA MET A 106 25.55 17.40 16.15
C MET A 106 26.66 18.34 15.69
N GLU A 107 26.81 18.53 14.38
CA GLU A 107 27.80 19.43 13.83
C GLU A 107 27.49 20.89 14.09
N LEU A 108 26.22 21.26 14.20
CA LEU A 108 25.77 22.62 14.45
C LEU A 108 25.75 23.00 15.93
N GLN A 109 25.81 22.05 16.82
CA GLN A 109 25.88 22.26 18.26
C GLN A 109 27.34 22.35 18.73
#